data_e7f52212b58e7945473e17e097de6a19
#
_entry.id   e7f52212b58e7945473e17e097de6a19
#
_cell.length_a   1.000
_cell.length_b   1.000
_cell.length_c   1.000
_cell.angle_alpha   90.00
_cell.angle_beta   90.00
_cell.angle_gamma   90.00
#
_symmetry.space_group_name_H-M   'P 1'
#
loop_
_entity.id
_entity.type
_entity.pdbx_description
1 polymer ?
#
loop_
_entity_poly.entity_id
_entity_poly.type
_entity_poly.pdbx_seq_one_letter_code
_entity_poly.pdbx_strand_id
1 'polypeptide(L)'
;FLKFVCLGGWWEQVMLGQRVTVHGSKGDLVGVIGSKPPHILTPEERTKVVQKRDMYIDIGVEDEKEARKLGVFEGCPVTPYAEMAVMADGKTLLGKAWDNRIGCAVMADVMDNISGKKHPNTVYGVATVQEEVGLRGAQTSVNLLKPDVAFVIDTCVAGGTPGVADDVAPAKIGGGIAITIYDAGMIPNTALRDFAAKVAHDLKIPTQISISEGGATDGGRIHLHGDGVLTLTFSIPTRYIHSHQSIIHMDDYEGAVKLITAMIEKLDAKKYQQLLKG
;
A
#
# COMPACT_ATOMS: atom_id res chain seq x y z
N PHE A 1 8.38 29.84 -0.97
CA PHE A 1 8.65 28.39 -1.07
C PHE A 1 8.45 27.73 0.27
N LEU A 2 7.89 26.48 0.26
CA LEU A 2 7.66 25.71 1.46
C LEU A 2 8.71 24.59 1.54
N LYS A 3 9.28 24.39 2.72
CA LYS A 3 10.02 23.16 3.05
C LYS A 3 9.03 22.12 3.52
N PHE A 4 9.33 20.86 3.24
CA PHE A 4 8.47 19.75 3.62
C PHE A 4 9.29 18.55 4.12
N VAL A 5 8.65 17.66 4.84
CA VAL A 5 9.16 16.33 5.20
C VAL A 5 8.24 15.28 4.64
N CYS A 6 8.80 14.21 4.09
CA CYS A 6 8.01 13.08 3.66
C CYS A 6 7.57 12.23 4.85
N LEU A 7 6.34 11.77 4.82
CA LEU A 7 5.85 10.73 5.71
C LEU A 7 5.99 9.39 4.98
N GLY A 8 6.81 8.50 5.54
CA GLY A 8 7.15 7.23 4.90
C GLY A 8 8.19 7.32 3.79
N GLY A 9 8.30 6.25 3.02
CA GLY A 9 9.19 6.14 1.88
C GLY A 9 8.66 6.88 0.66
N TRP A 10 9.53 7.59 -0.06
CA TRP A 10 9.18 8.26 -1.31
C TRP A 10 10.30 8.10 -2.32
N TRP A 11 9.93 7.90 -3.55
CA TRP A 11 10.87 7.76 -4.68
C TRP A 11 11.28 9.15 -5.19
N GLU A 12 12.45 9.64 -4.75
CA GLU A 12 12.92 11.00 -5.02
C GLU A 12 12.97 11.36 -6.51
N GLN A 13 13.41 10.43 -7.35
CA GLN A 13 13.64 10.68 -8.78
C GLN A 13 12.38 11.13 -9.53
N VAL A 14 11.19 10.79 -9.04
CA VAL A 14 9.91 11.08 -9.69
C VAL A 14 9.13 12.22 -9.05
N MET A 15 9.69 12.87 -8.01
CA MET A 15 9.01 13.95 -7.29
C MET A 15 9.08 15.30 -7.99
N LEU A 16 10.21 15.61 -8.64
CA LEU A 16 10.43 16.92 -9.25
C LEU A 16 9.45 17.20 -10.40
N GLY A 17 8.91 18.43 -10.42
CA GLY A 17 7.93 18.86 -11.40
C GLY A 17 6.50 18.37 -11.14
N GLN A 18 6.29 17.55 -10.11
CA GLN A 18 4.97 17.02 -9.78
C GLN A 18 4.11 18.06 -9.06
N ARG A 19 2.82 18.07 -9.41
CA ARG A 19 1.82 18.88 -8.70
C ARG A 19 1.50 18.25 -7.35
N VAL A 20 1.24 19.13 -6.39
CA VAL A 20 0.78 18.74 -5.05
C VAL A 20 -0.39 19.62 -4.64
N THR A 21 -1.20 19.12 -3.73
CA THR A 21 -2.21 19.89 -3.00
C THR A 21 -1.67 20.17 -1.60
N VAL A 22 -1.57 21.46 -1.24
CA VAL A 22 -1.25 21.90 0.11
C VAL A 22 -2.57 22.20 0.82
N HIS A 23 -2.87 21.45 1.88
CA HIS A 23 -4.14 21.56 2.62
C HIS A 23 -4.04 22.65 3.69
N GLY A 24 -4.30 23.88 3.29
CA GLY A 24 -4.29 25.05 4.18
C GLY A 24 -5.58 25.19 5.00
N SER A 25 -5.54 25.96 6.07
CA SER A 25 -6.70 26.22 6.94
C SER A 25 -7.84 27.00 6.27
N LYS A 26 -7.56 27.63 5.12
CA LYS A 26 -8.54 28.41 4.34
C LYS A 26 -8.93 27.72 3.02
N GLY A 27 -8.48 26.50 2.81
CA GLY A 27 -8.74 25.70 1.61
C GLY A 27 -7.46 25.17 0.98
N ASP A 28 -7.65 24.36 -0.02
CA ASP A 28 -6.59 23.68 -0.74
C ASP A 28 -5.90 24.61 -1.73
N LEU A 29 -4.58 24.52 -1.80
CA LEU A 29 -3.72 25.27 -2.71
C LEU A 29 -2.97 24.32 -3.62
N VAL A 30 -2.81 24.70 -4.88
CA VAL A 30 -1.93 23.97 -5.81
C VAL A 30 -0.49 24.40 -5.58
N GLY A 31 0.40 23.41 -5.50
CA GLY A 31 1.84 23.63 -5.48
C GLY A 31 2.55 22.73 -6.49
N VAL A 32 3.82 23.03 -6.72
CA VAL A 32 4.73 22.19 -7.53
C VAL A 32 6.01 21.93 -6.78
N ILE A 33 6.50 20.68 -6.84
CA ILE A 33 7.78 20.31 -6.24
C ILE A 33 8.91 20.74 -7.17
N GLY A 34 9.82 21.55 -6.66
CA GLY A 34 10.97 22.07 -7.37
C GLY A 34 12.29 21.89 -6.63
N SER A 35 13.36 22.12 -7.35
CA SER A 35 14.71 22.27 -6.82
C SER A 35 15.54 23.18 -7.74
N LYS A 36 16.85 23.30 -7.47
CA LYS A 36 17.78 24.00 -8.35
C LYS A 36 17.69 23.45 -9.79
N PRO A 37 17.40 24.30 -10.79
CA PRO A 37 17.15 23.83 -12.16
C PRO A 37 18.43 23.31 -12.83
N PRO A 38 18.32 22.34 -13.76
CA PRO A 38 19.48 21.67 -14.35
C PRO A 38 20.39 22.58 -15.16
N HIS A 39 19.86 23.73 -15.62
CA HIS A 39 20.63 24.71 -16.40
C HIS A 39 21.77 25.38 -15.62
N ILE A 40 21.68 25.43 -14.30
CA ILE A 40 22.66 26.05 -13.42
C ILE A 40 23.36 25.04 -12.50
N LEU A 41 23.14 23.72 -12.72
CA LEU A 41 23.86 22.66 -12.04
C LEU A 41 25.25 22.45 -12.66
N THR A 42 26.24 22.13 -11.81
CA THR A 42 27.54 21.64 -12.28
C THR A 42 27.40 20.27 -12.96
N PRO A 43 28.38 19.82 -13.77
CA PRO A 43 28.35 18.48 -14.34
C PRO A 43 28.19 17.36 -13.32
N GLU A 44 28.85 17.50 -12.16
CA GLU A 44 28.76 16.52 -11.08
C GLU A 44 27.38 16.50 -10.40
N GLU A 45 26.77 17.68 -10.18
CA GLU A 45 25.42 17.79 -9.61
C GLU A 45 24.36 17.12 -10.52
N ARG A 46 24.53 17.22 -11.86
CA ARG A 46 23.59 16.64 -12.83
C ARG A 46 23.51 15.10 -12.80
N THR A 47 24.54 14.45 -12.30
CA THR A 47 24.61 12.98 -12.21
C THR A 47 24.03 12.44 -10.90
N LYS A 48 23.65 13.30 -9.98
CA LYS A 48 23.14 12.91 -8.64
C LYS A 48 21.63 13.02 -8.58
N VAL A 49 21.00 12.07 -7.88
CA VAL A 49 19.59 12.17 -7.52
C VAL A 49 19.40 13.29 -6.51
N VAL A 50 18.51 14.23 -6.82
CA VAL A 50 18.16 15.32 -5.89
C VAL A 50 17.51 14.74 -4.66
N GLN A 51 18.07 15.03 -3.50
CA GLN A 51 17.54 14.51 -2.23
C GLN A 51 16.32 15.32 -1.77
N LYS A 52 15.39 14.67 -1.09
CA LYS A 52 14.15 15.31 -0.56
C LYS A 52 14.43 16.60 0.21
N ARG A 53 15.50 16.65 1.00
CA ARG A 53 15.92 17.84 1.77
C ARG A 53 16.27 19.06 0.90
N ASP A 54 16.64 18.84 -0.36
CA ASP A 54 17.03 19.87 -1.33
C ASP A 54 15.86 20.31 -2.23
N MET A 55 14.70 19.70 -2.00
CA MET A 55 13.45 20.05 -2.69
C MET A 55 12.64 21.07 -1.88
N TYR A 56 11.74 21.75 -2.55
CA TYR A 56 10.78 22.68 -1.97
C TYR A 56 9.47 22.61 -2.75
N ILE A 57 8.40 23.17 -2.18
CA ILE A 57 7.11 23.34 -2.86
C ILE A 57 6.93 24.81 -3.15
N ASP A 58 6.70 25.13 -4.41
CA ASP A 58 6.32 26.45 -4.88
C ASP A 58 4.80 26.56 -4.95
N ILE A 59 4.22 27.56 -4.29
CA ILE A 59 2.79 27.86 -4.28
C ILE A 59 2.49 29.24 -4.87
N GLY A 60 3.48 29.90 -5.51
CA GLY A 60 3.33 31.16 -6.21
C GLY A 60 3.20 32.39 -5.30
N VAL A 61 3.79 32.36 -4.10
CA VAL A 61 3.79 33.53 -3.18
C VAL A 61 5.20 34.07 -2.98
N GLU A 62 5.31 35.35 -2.69
CA GLU A 62 6.60 36.04 -2.54
C GLU A 62 7.21 35.79 -1.16
N ASP A 63 6.40 35.82 -0.10
CA ASP A 63 6.88 35.75 1.28
C ASP A 63 6.00 34.87 2.20
N GLU A 64 6.47 34.70 3.43
CA GLU A 64 5.76 33.97 4.48
C GLU A 64 4.43 34.60 4.84
N LYS A 65 4.31 35.92 4.82
CA LYS A 65 3.08 36.63 5.21
C LYS A 65 1.97 36.31 4.22
N GLU A 66 2.28 36.24 2.93
CA GLU A 66 1.32 35.86 1.91
C GLU A 66 0.91 34.40 2.06
N ALA A 67 1.85 33.48 2.29
CA ALA A 67 1.55 32.09 2.56
C ALA A 67 0.58 31.95 3.76
N ARG A 68 0.85 32.64 4.85
CA ARG A 68 -0.01 32.63 6.05
C ARG A 68 -1.38 33.24 5.80
N LYS A 69 -1.49 34.29 4.99
CA LYS A 69 -2.79 34.86 4.60
C LYS A 69 -3.65 33.85 3.83
N LEU A 70 -3.03 32.95 3.06
CA LEU A 70 -3.70 31.87 2.35
C LEU A 70 -4.03 30.66 3.25
N GLY A 71 -3.62 30.71 4.52
CA GLY A 71 -3.90 29.66 5.48
C GLY A 71 -2.83 28.56 5.56
N VAL A 72 -1.63 28.80 5.01
CA VAL A 72 -0.50 27.87 5.13
C VAL A 72 0.17 28.07 6.48
N PHE A 73 0.46 26.95 7.15
CA PHE A 73 1.11 26.91 8.45
C PHE A 73 2.02 25.67 8.56
N GLU A 74 2.89 25.65 9.54
CA GLU A 74 3.72 24.49 9.82
C GLU A 74 2.85 23.30 10.25
N GLY A 75 3.02 22.17 9.54
CA GLY A 75 2.19 20.99 9.74
C GLY A 75 1.01 20.88 8.77
N CYS A 76 0.83 21.80 7.83
CA CYS A 76 -0.11 21.63 6.72
C CYS A 76 0.18 20.30 6.01
N PRO A 77 -0.80 19.39 5.87
CA PRO A 77 -0.63 18.21 5.02
C PRO A 77 -0.41 18.59 3.57
N VAL A 78 0.38 17.80 2.88
CA VAL A 78 0.59 17.92 1.43
C VAL A 78 0.38 16.55 0.80
N THR A 79 -0.41 16.50 -0.26
CA THR A 79 -0.69 15.24 -0.97
C THR A 79 -0.39 15.39 -2.46
N PRO A 80 -0.02 14.30 -3.16
CA PRO A 80 0.06 14.28 -4.61
C PRO A 80 -1.25 14.75 -5.25
N TYR A 81 -1.14 15.55 -6.29
CA TYR A 81 -2.27 15.88 -7.15
C TYR A 81 -2.26 14.94 -8.36
N ALA A 82 -3.11 13.93 -8.33
CA ALA A 82 -3.29 12.97 -9.42
C ALA A 82 -4.74 12.48 -9.46
N GLU A 83 -5.32 12.51 -10.64
CA GLU A 83 -6.64 11.98 -10.91
C GLU A 83 -6.56 10.50 -11.31
N MET A 84 -7.60 9.74 -10.99
CA MET A 84 -7.70 8.35 -11.43
C MET A 84 -8.07 8.29 -12.91
N ALA A 85 -7.42 7.39 -13.64
CA ALA A 85 -7.71 7.12 -15.03
C ALA A 85 -7.74 5.61 -15.32
N VAL A 86 -8.66 5.19 -16.18
CA VAL A 86 -8.65 3.85 -16.77
C VAL A 86 -7.72 3.87 -17.98
N MET A 87 -6.77 2.94 -18.04
CA MET A 87 -5.81 2.87 -19.14
C MET A 87 -6.38 2.13 -20.36
N ALA A 88 -5.57 2.04 -21.42
CA ALA A 88 -6.02 1.61 -22.74
C ALA A 88 -6.62 0.19 -22.82
N ASP A 89 -6.27 -0.69 -21.89
CA ASP A 89 -6.82 -2.06 -21.81
C ASP A 89 -8.20 -2.15 -21.13
N GLY A 90 -8.70 -1.03 -20.57
CA GLY A 90 -9.98 -0.95 -19.89
C GLY A 90 -9.99 -1.58 -18.48
N LYS A 91 -8.87 -2.12 -18.00
CA LYS A 91 -8.75 -2.85 -16.73
C LYS A 91 -7.62 -2.35 -15.85
N THR A 92 -6.60 -1.75 -16.43
CA THR A 92 -5.49 -1.15 -15.69
C THR A 92 -5.89 0.23 -15.21
N LEU A 93 -5.69 0.49 -13.93
CA LEU A 93 -6.04 1.76 -13.29
C LEU A 93 -4.78 2.52 -12.90
N LEU A 94 -4.67 3.75 -13.37
CA LEU A 94 -3.69 4.73 -12.94
C LEU A 94 -4.30 5.59 -11.84
N GLY A 95 -3.59 5.80 -10.75
CA GLY A 95 -4.07 6.68 -9.66
C GLY A 95 -3.01 6.89 -8.59
N LYS A 96 -3.34 7.69 -7.59
CA LYS A 96 -2.46 7.93 -6.45
C LYS A 96 -2.80 7.02 -5.27
N ALA A 97 -1.78 6.71 -4.47
CA ALA A 97 -1.94 6.02 -3.19
C ALA A 97 -2.76 4.71 -3.30
N TRP A 98 -2.54 3.92 -4.37
CA TRP A 98 -3.02 2.55 -4.39
C TRP A 98 -2.46 1.78 -3.20
N ASP A 99 -1.26 2.09 -2.81
CA ASP A 99 -0.64 1.80 -1.54
C ASP A 99 -1.11 2.83 -0.48
N ASN A 100 -1.98 2.47 0.51
CA ASN A 100 -2.71 1.21 0.48
C ASN A 100 -4.23 1.46 0.50
N ARG A 101 -4.71 2.36 -0.35
CA ARG A 101 -6.16 2.60 -0.52
C ARG A 101 -6.86 1.41 -1.17
N ILE A 102 -6.12 0.61 -1.98
CA ILE A 102 -6.70 -0.57 -2.60
C ILE A 102 -6.98 -1.66 -1.56
N GLY A 103 -6.13 -1.82 -0.54
CA GLY A 103 -6.38 -2.71 0.58
C GLY A 103 -7.62 -2.33 1.37
N CYS A 104 -7.84 -1.02 1.58
CA CYS A 104 -9.08 -0.53 2.19
C CYS A 104 -10.33 -0.86 1.36
N ALA A 105 -10.24 -0.75 0.03
CA ALA A 105 -11.34 -1.11 -0.87
C ALA A 105 -11.62 -2.61 -0.85
N VAL A 106 -10.59 -3.46 -0.92
CA VAL A 106 -10.73 -4.93 -0.79
C VAL A 106 -11.40 -5.28 0.54
N MET A 107 -10.94 -4.69 1.64
CA MET A 107 -11.53 -4.91 2.96
C MET A 107 -13.02 -4.54 2.98
N ALA A 108 -13.39 -3.39 2.44
CA ALA A 108 -14.78 -2.94 2.38
C ALA A 108 -15.67 -3.89 1.58
N ASP A 109 -15.23 -4.30 0.37
CA ASP A 109 -15.99 -5.23 -0.47
C ASP A 109 -16.07 -6.64 0.14
N VAL A 110 -15.03 -7.10 0.83
CA VAL A 110 -15.08 -8.36 1.59
C VAL A 110 -16.13 -8.29 2.69
N MET A 111 -16.16 -7.19 3.46
CA MET A 111 -17.15 -6.99 4.52
C MET A 111 -18.58 -6.93 3.96
N ASP A 112 -18.79 -6.26 2.83
CA ASP A 112 -20.09 -6.24 2.14
C ASP A 112 -20.48 -7.63 1.66
N ASN A 113 -19.55 -8.39 1.10
CA ASN A 113 -19.80 -9.75 0.60
C ASN A 113 -20.22 -10.75 1.67
N ILE A 114 -19.73 -10.60 2.89
CA ILE A 114 -20.10 -11.47 4.03
C ILE A 114 -21.28 -10.93 4.85
N SER A 115 -21.63 -9.66 4.68
CA SER A 115 -22.73 -9.01 5.39
C SER A 115 -24.05 -9.74 5.15
N GLY A 116 -24.76 -10.04 6.22
CA GLY A 116 -26.04 -10.76 6.16
C GLY A 116 -25.94 -12.23 5.79
N LYS A 117 -24.76 -12.76 5.51
CA LYS A 117 -24.53 -14.19 5.24
C LYS A 117 -24.08 -14.92 6.50
N LYS A 118 -24.38 -16.23 6.54
CA LYS A 118 -23.86 -17.10 7.58
C LYS A 118 -22.39 -17.42 7.32
N HIS A 119 -21.53 -17.10 8.26
CA HIS A 119 -20.13 -17.51 8.28
C HIS A 119 -19.73 -17.92 9.70
N PRO A 120 -18.71 -18.78 9.86
CA PRO A 120 -18.39 -19.39 11.16
C PRO A 120 -17.58 -18.52 12.11
N ASN A 121 -17.25 -17.28 11.73
CA ASN A 121 -16.29 -16.41 12.41
C ASN A 121 -16.94 -15.11 12.88
N THR A 122 -16.30 -14.45 13.86
CA THR A 122 -16.44 -13.00 14.06
C THR A 122 -15.38 -12.32 13.20
N VAL A 123 -15.79 -11.43 12.32
CA VAL A 123 -14.90 -10.76 11.36
C VAL A 123 -14.85 -9.27 11.66
N TYR A 124 -13.65 -8.74 11.72
CA TYR A 124 -13.39 -7.31 11.86
C TYR A 124 -12.71 -6.78 10.61
N GLY A 125 -13.29 -5.80 9.93
CA GLY A 125 -12.62 -5.00 8.92
C GLY A 125 -11.88 -3.85 9.59
N VAL A 126 -10.58 -3.76 9.39
CA VAL A 126 -9.73 -2.77 10.07
C VAL A 126 -8.95 -1.97 9.05
N ALA A 127 -9.17 -0.66 9.02
CA ALA A 127 -8.32 0.28 8.30
C ALA A 127 -7.33 0.90 9.29
N THR A 128 -6.08 0.50 9.22
CA THR A 128 -5.03 0.96 10.12
C THR A 128 -4.52 2.33 9.72
N VAL A 129 -3.96 3.07 10.67
CA VAL A 129 -3.32 4.35 10.45
C VAL A 129 -1.83 4.24 10.64
N GLN A 130 -1.04 5.09 9.93
CA GLN A 130 0.40 5.21 10.14
C GLN A 130 1.17 3.90 9.88
N GLU A 131 0.75 3.12 8.90
CA GLU A 131 1.49 1.96 8.44
C GLU A 131 2.88 2.36 7.93
N GLU A 132 2.95 3.31 7.01
CA GLU A 132 4.14 3.84 6.31
C GLU A 132 5.23 4.44 7.22
N VAL A 133 4.90 4.69 8.47
CA VAL A 133 5.81 5.29 9.47
C VAL A 133 6.06 4.36 10.67
N GLY A 134 5.85 3.05 10.48
CA GLY A 134 6.24 2.02 11.45
C GLY A 134 5.13 1.11 11.95
N LEU A 135 4.11 0.81 11.12
CA LEU A 135 3.05 -0.18 11.37
C LEU A 135 2.28 0.09 12.67
N ARG A 136 2.04 1.38 12.96
CA ARG A 136 1.60 1.82 14.31
C ARG A 136 0.15 1.47 14.59
N GLY A 137 -0.72 1.65 13.59
CA GLY A 137 -2.14 1.33 13.70
C GLY A 137 -2.38 -0.16 13.89
N ALA A 138 -1.61 -1.02 13.24
CA ALA A 138 -1.67 -2.46 13.39
C ALA A 138 -1.37 -2.89 14.83
N GLN A 139 -0.33 -2.31 15.42
CA GLN A 139 0.05 -2.62 16.81
C GLN A 139 -1.06 -2.25 17.82
N THR A 140 -1.76 -1.15 17.59
CA THR A 140 -2.83 -0.72 18.51
C THR A 140 -4.12 -1.49 18.28
N SER A 141 -4.49 -1.75 17.01
CA SER A 141 -5.71 -2.50 16.69
C SER A 141 -5.65 -3.96 17.12
N VAL A 142 -4.51 -4.63 16.95
CA VAL A 142 -4.34 -6.02 17.38
C VAL A 142 -4.46 -6.17 18.92
N ASN A 143 -3.97 -5.19 19.67
CA ASN A 143 -4.14 -5.16 21.13
C ASN A 143 -5.61 -5.05 21.56
N LEU A 144 -6.41 -4.31 20.80
CA LEU A 144 -7.82 -4.13 21.07
C LEU A 144 -8.64 -5.37 20.67
N LEU A 145 -8.38 -5.92 19.49
CA LEU A 145 -9.21 -6.96 18.89
C LEU A 145 -8.80 -8.38 19.28
N LYS A 146 -7.51 -8.62 19.52
CA LYS A 146 -6.93 -9.93 19.89
C LYS A 146 -7.41 -11.05 18.95
N PRO A 147 -7.15 -10.95 17.64
CA PRO A 147 -7.67 -11.92 16.68
C PRO A 147 -6.91 -13.25 16.78
N ASP A 148 -7.58 -14.35 16.42
CA ASP A 148 -6.95 -15.68 16.27
C ASP A 148 -6.20 -15.79 14.92
N VAL A 149 -6.75 -15.14 13.89
CA VAL A 149 -6.20 -15.14 12.52
C VAL A 149 -6.28 -13.73 11.94
N ALA A 150 -5.27 -13.32 11.19
CA ALA A 150 -5.25 -12.05 10.49
C ALA A 150 -4.91 -12.22 9.01
N PHE A 151 -5.72 -11.60 8.17
CA PHE A 151 -5.45 -11.39 6.75
C PHE A 151 -5.07 -9.93 6.55
N VAL A 152 -3.81 -9.69 6.22
CA VAL A 152 -3.30 -8.35 5.89
C VAL A 152 -3.45 -8.15 4.39
N ILE A 153 -3.93 -7.00 3.99
CA ILE A 153 -4.10 -6.65 2.58
C ILE A 153 -3.22 -5.45 2.31
N ASP A 154 -2.25 -5.64 1.42
CA ASP A 154 -1.27 -4.61 1.11
C ASP A 154 -0.98 -4.56 -0.40
N THR A 155 -0.01 -3.79 -0.81
CA THR A 155 0.53 -3.79 -2.16
C THR A 155 1.90 -4.46 -2.20
N CYS A 156 2.37 -4.83 -3.38
CA CYS A 156 3.76 -5.23 -3.58
C CYS A 156 4.30 -4.66 -4.89
N VAL A 157 5.61 -4.53 -4.97
CA VAL A 157 6.28 -4.09 -6.19
C VAL A 157 5.99 -5.06 -7.32
N ALA A 158 5.36 -4.58 -8.38
CA ALA A 158 5.10 -5.38 -9.56
C ALA A 158 6.30 -5.40 -10.52
N GLY A 159 6.69 -6.58 -10.93
CA GLY A 159 7.65 -6.82 -12.01
C GLY A 159 7.07 -6.59 -13.41
N GLY A 160 7.85 -6.99 -14.43
CA GLY A 160 7.50 -6.74 -15.83
C GLY A 160 7.72 -5.30 -16.28
N THR A 161 8.36 -4.48 -15.47
CA THR A 161 8.86 -3.15 -15.81
C THR A 161 10.24 -3.29 -16.45
N PRO A 162 10.57 -2.57 -17.54
CA PRO A 162 11.90 -2.61 -18.14
C PRO A 162 13.01 -2.37 -17.11
N GLY A 163 14.01 -3.25 -17.06
CA GLY A 163 15.12 -3.17 -16.11
C GLY A 163 14.88 -3.82 -14.75
N VAL A 164 13.70 -4.40 -14.51
CA VAL A 164 13.40 -5.17 -13.29
C VAL A 164 13.42 -6.66 -13.62
N ALA A 165 14.30 -7.40 -12.94
CA ALA A 165 14.42 -8.85 -13.12
C ALA A 165 13.26 -9.61 -12.41
N ASP A 166 12.84 -10.73 -12.98
CA ASP A 166 11.69 -11.49 -12.47
C ASP A 166 11.94 -12.13 -11.08
N ASP A 167 13.20 -12.39 -10.72
CA ASP A 167 13.59 -12.88 -9.39
C ASP A 167 13.53 -11.79 -8.31
N VAL A 168 13.66 -10.52 -8.70
CA VAL A 168 13.56 -9.37 -7.78
C VAL A 168 12.11 -8.98 -7.52
N ALA A 169 11.26 -9.00 -8.56
CA ALA A 169 9.83 -8.70 -8.44
C ALA A 169 9.02 -9.72 -9.28
N PRO A 170 8.73 -10.89 -8.71
CA PRO A 170 8.09 -11.98 -9.45
C PRO A 170 6.62 -11.71 -9.79
N ALA A 171 5.90 -10.99 -8.95
CA ALA A 171 4.49 -10.68 -9.17
C ALA A 171 4.32 -9.61 -10.28
N LYS A 172 3.32 -9.78 -11.14
CA LYS A 172 3.02 -8.87 -12.26
C LYS A 172 1.56 -8.42 -12.18
N ILE A 173 1.27 -7.19 -12.58
CA ILE A 173 -0.11 -6.70 -12.68
C ILE A 173 -0.90 -7.58 -13.65
N GLY A 174 -2.16 -7.87 -13.33
CA GLY A 174 -3.02 -8.75 -14.12
C GLY A 174 -2.73 -10.24 -14.00
N GLY A 175 -1.73 -10.64 -13.21
CA GLY A 175 -1.38 -12.04 -12.96
C GLY A 175 -2.11 -12.69 -11.77
N GLY A 176 -2.96 -11.95 -11.08
CA GLY A 176 -3.68 -12.36 -9.89
C GLY A 176 -3.08 -11.82 -8.60
N ILE A 177 -3.82 -12.01 -7.51
CA ILE A 177 -3.38 -11.61 -6.16
C ILE A 177 -2.07 -12.30 -5.78
N ALA A 178 -1.14 -11.56 -5.19
CA ALA A 178 0.11 -12.13 -4.68
C ALA A 178 -0.04 -12.57 -3.21
N ILE A 179 0.40 -13.78 -2.91
CA ILE A 179 0.52 -14.31 -1.56
C ILE A 179 1.96 -14.05 -1.10
N THR A 180 2.14 -13.24 -0.08
CA THR A 180 3.46 -12.92 0.46
C THR A 180 4.00 -14.10 1.24
N ILE A 181 5.15 -14.61 0.84
CA ILE A 181 5.81 -15.74 1.49
C ILE A 181 6.95 -15.31 2.40
N TYR A 182 7.42 -14.07 2.27
CA TYR A 182 8.41 -13.43 3.11
C TYR A 182 8.37 -11.92 2.93
N ASP A 183 8.43 -11.18 4.02
CA ASP A 183 8.79 -9.77 4.05
C ASP A 183 9.78 -9.49 5.21
N ALA A 184 10.36 -8.29 5.27
CA ALA A 184 11.34 -7.94 6.29
C ALA A 184 10.79 -7.97 7.74
N GLY A 185 9.48 -8.00 7.89
CA GLY A 185 8.79 -8.04 9.19
C GLY A 185 8.21 -9.40 9.56
N MET A 186 8.01 -10.31 8.58
CA MET A 186 7.26 -11.54 8.81
C MET A 186 7.60 -12.68 7.86
N ILE A 187 7.70 -13.88 8.41
CA ILE A 187 7.50 -15.14 7.68
C ILE A 187 6.09 -15.63 8.02
N PRO A 188 5.16 -15.72 7.06
CA PRO A 188 3.79 -16.10 7.35
C PRO A 188 3.68 -17.56 7.80
N ASN A 189 2.62 -17.88 8.51
CA ASN A 189 2.30 -19.26 8.86
C ASN A 189 2.11 -20.10 7.59
N THR A 190 2.88 -21.19 7.45
CA THR A 190 2.89 -22.01 6.24
C THR A 190 1.58 -22.74 5.99
N ALA A 191 0.93 -23.24 7.05
CA ALA A 191 -0.35 -23.93 6.91
C ALA A 191 -1.46 -22.95 6.47
N LEU A 192 -1.45 -21.71 6.95
CA LEU A 192 -2.38 -20.68 6.52
C LEU A 192 -2.13 -20.27 5.05
N ARG A 193 -0.87 -20.14 4.65
CA ARG A 193 -0.47 -19.91 3.26
C ARG A 193 -0.98 -21.03 2.34
N ASP A 194 -0.75 -22.28 2.73
CA ASP A 194 -1.15 -23.45 1.93
C ASP A 194 -2.68 -23.58 1.87
N PHE A 195 -3.39 -23.18 2.93
CA PHE A 195 -4.85 -23.08 2.91
C PHE A 195 -5.31 -22.02 1.90
N ALA A 196 -4.69 -20.84 1.86
CA ALA A 196 -5.00 -19.81 0.88
C ALA A 196 -4.76 -20.30 -0.56
N ALA A 197 -3.61 -20.91 -0.82
CA ALA A 197 -3.27 -21.47 -2.13
C ALA A 197 -4.28 -22.54 -2.57
N LYS A 198 -4.71 -23.42 -1.65
CA LYS A 198 -5.73 -24.42 -1.93
C LYS A 198 -7.08 -23.80 -2.26
N VAL A 199 -7.55 -22.82 -1.49
CA VAL A 199 -8.83 -22.13 -1.77
C VAL A 199 -8.78 -21.45 -3.13
N ALA A 200 -7.68 -20.75 -3.45
CA ALA A 200 -7.48 -20.12 -4.74
C ALA A 200 -7.54 -21.13 -5.89
N HIS A 201 -6.82 -22.26 -5.76
CA HIS A 201 -6.82 -23.32 -6.75
C HIS A 201 -8.22 -23.90 -6.97
N ASP A 202 -8.94 -24.23 -5.90
CA ASP A 202 -10.29 -24.83 -5.97
C ASP A 202 -11.30 -23.89 -6.65
N LEU A 203 -11.12 -22.58 -6.51
CA LEU A 203 -11.96 -21.54 -7.10
C LEU A 203 -11.43 -20.99 -8.43
N LYS A 204 -10.29 -21.52 -8.90
CA LYS A 204 -9.61 -21.06 -10.12
C LYS A 204 -9.29 -19.56 -10.10
N ILE A 205 -8.91 -19.04 -8.94
CA ILE A 205 -8.46 -17.66 -8.78
C ILE A 205 -6.96 -17.63 -9.06
N PRO A 206 -6.47 -16.84 -10.02
CA PRO A 206 -5.05 -16.69 -10.27
C PRO A 206 -4.34 -16.12 -9.04
N THR A 207 -3.21 -16.72 -8.66
CA THR A 207 -2.35 -16.25 -7.58
C THR A 207 -0.90 -16.24 -7.99
N GLN A 208 -0.14 -15.35 -7.39
CA GLN A 208 1.30 -15.21 -7.56
C GLN A 208 2.00 -15.26 -6.20
N ILE A 209 3.32 -15.21 -6.21
CA ILE A 209 4.14 -15.12 -5.00
C ILE A 209 4.70 -13.70 -4.90
N SER A 210 4.72 -13.14 -3.69
CA SER A 210 5.45 -11.92 -3.37
C SER A 210 6.54 -12.19 -2.33
N ILE A 211 7.69 -11.55 -2.54
CA ILE A 211 8.83 -11.52 -1.64
C ILE A 211 9.29 -10.07 -1.51
N SER A 212 9.56 -9.60 -0.31
CA SER A 212 10.04 -8.24 -0.04
C SER A 212 11.15 -8.25 1.02
N GLU A 213 12.41 -8.20 0.60
CA GLU A 213 13.53 -8.17 1.54
C GLU A 213 13.69 -6.83 2.26
N GLY A 214 13.23 -5.74 1.65
CA GLY A 214 13.42 -4.37 2.17
C GLY A 214 12.16 -3.68 2.67
N GLY A 215 11.00 -4.35 2.60
CA GLY A 215 9.70 -3.81 3.03
C GLY A 215 9.03 -4.73 4.05
N ALA A 216 8.16 -4.16 4.86
CA ALA A 216 7.34 -4.89 5.83
C ALA A 216 5.91 -4.39 5.71
N THR A 217 4.95 -5.19 6.15
CA THR A 217 3.53 -4.87 6.20
C THR A 217 3.02 -4.89 7.63
N ASP A 218 1.78 -4.49 7.85
CA ASP A 218 1.11 -4.59 9.15
C ASP A 218 1.20 -5.99 9.78
N GLY A 219 1.38 -7.03 8.95
CA GLY A 219 1.62 -8.40 9.40
C GLY A 219 2.80 -8.52 10.35
N GLY A 220 3.84 -7.72 10.15
CA GLY A 220 5.03 -7.68 11.01
C GLY A 220 4.76 -7.27 12.46
N ARG A 221 3.64 -6.59 12.74
CA ARG A 221 3.20 -6.27 14.11
C ARG A 221 2.15 -7.24 14.63
N ILE A 222 1.24 -7.65 13.75
CA ILE A 222 0.10 -8.48 14.13
C ILE A 222 0.55 -9.87 14.55
N HIS A 223 1.44 -10.52 13.79
CA HIS A 223 1.86 -11.90 14.06
C HIS A 223 2.59 -12.09 15.40
N LEU A 224 3.18 -11.01 15.95
CA LEU A 224 3.89 -11.03 17.23
C LEU A 224 2.98 -10.76 18.45
N HIS A 225 1.67 -10.56 18.26
CA HIS A 225 0.80 -10.23 19.36
C HIS A 225 0.46 -11.45 20.23
N GLY A 226 0.54 -11.27 21.57
CA GLY A 226 0.26 -12.34 22.55
C GLY A 226 1.19 -13.54 22.37
N ASP A 227 0.60 -14.72 22.26
CA ASP A 227 1.31 -15.98 21.98
C ASP A 227 1.53 -16.21 20.48
N GLY A 228 1.24 -15.21 19.65
CA GLY A 228 1.32 -15.24 18.19
C GLY A 228 -0.05 -15.34 17.53
N VAL A 229 -0.23 -14.61 16.42
CA VAL A 229 -1.44 -14.62 15.59
C VAL A 229 -1.12 -15.28 14.25
N LEU A 230 -1.94 -16.22 13.80
CA LEU A 230 -1.82 -16.79 12.46
C LEU A 230 -2.05 -15.70 11.43
N THR A 231 -0.98 -15.23 10.79
CA THR A 231 -1.04 -14.06 9.92
C THR A 231 -0.57 -14.40 8.50
N LEU A 232 -1.26 -13.86 7.51
CA LEU A 232 -0.90 -13.96 6.10
C LEU A 232 -1.16 -12.64 5.41
N THR A 233 -0.20 -12.17 4.61
CA THR A 233 -0.35 -10.98 3.78
C THR A 233 -0.71 -11.36 2.35
N PHE A 234 -1.74 -10.71 1.84
CA PHE A 234 -2.17 -10.70 0.46
C PHE A 234 -1.82 -9.36 -0.16
N SER A 235 -1.11 -9.36 -1.28
CA SER A 235 -0.63 -8.13 -1.89
C SER A 235 -1.19 -7.95 -3.29
N ILE A 236 -1.62 -6.73 -3.59
CA ILE A 236 -2.00 -6.32 -4.95
C ILE A 236 -0.74 -5.87 -5.69
N PRO A 237 -0.33 -6.54 -6.78
CA PRO A 237 0.81 -6.11 -7.56
C PRO A 237 0.63 -4.69 -8.09
N THR A 238 1.56 -3.80 -7.75
CA THR A 238 1.45 -2.36 -8.04
C THR A 238 2.74 -1.86 -8.66
N ARG A 239 2.66 -1.20 -9.83
CA ARG A 239 3.79 -0.48 -10.42
C ARG A 239 3.90 0.93 -9.87
N TYR A 240 5.13 1.42 -9.75
CA TYR A 240 5.43 2.81 -9.35
C TYR A 240 4.93 3.14 -7.94
N ILE A 241 4.98 2.17 -7.04
CA ILE A 241 4.70 2.34 -5.61
C ILE A 241 5.56 3.46 -5.01
N HIS A 242 5.08 4.15 -3.98
CA HIS A 242 5.77 5.28 -3.33
C HIS A 242 6.07 6.46 -4.26
N SER A 243 5.22 6.68 -5.26
CA SER A 243 5.30 7.82 -6.18
C SER A 243 3.99 8.59 -6.26
N HIS A 244 3.95 9.63 -7.06
CA HIS A 244 2.74 10.45 -7.27
C HIS A 244 1.59 9.67 -7.92
N GLN A 245 1.93 8.68 -8.73
CA GLN A 245 0.98 7.86 -9.46
C GLN A 245 1.46 6.43 -9.51
N SER A 246 0.57 5.49 -9.30
CA SER A 246 0.85 4.07 -9.37
C SER A 246 -0.23 3.35 -10.19
N ILE A 247 0.03 2.11 -10.55
CA ILE A 247 -0.80 1.35 -11.48
C ILE A 247 -1.12 -0.01 -10.87
N ILE A 248 -2.41 -0.37 -10.90
CA ILE A 248 -2.94 -1.68 -10.51
C ILE A 248 -3.80 -2.27 -11.63
N HIS A 249 -4.19 -3.53 -11.49
CA HIS A 249 -5.10 -4.20 -12.41
C HIS A 249 -6.37 -4.67 -11.70
N MET A 250 -7.54 -4.47 -12.31
CA MET A 250 -8.83 -4.81 -11.71
C MET A 250 -9.00 -6.31 -11.42
N ASP A 251 -8.48 -7.18 -12.29
CA ASP A 251 -8.59 -8.63 -12.07
C ASP A 251 -7.83 -9.08 -10.80
N ASP A 252 -6.73 -8.41 -10.44
CA ASP A 252 -5.99 -8.69 -9.20
C ASP A 252 -6.82 -8.29 -7.97
N TYR A 253 -7.47 -7.13 -8.03
CA TYR A 253 -8.39 -6.64 -7.01
C TYR A 253 -9.58 -7.58 -6.82
N GLU A 254 -10.28 -7.93 -7.90
CA GLU A 254 -11.42 -8.83 -7.84
C GLU A 254 -11.02 -10.23 -7.33
N GLY A 255 -9.85 -10.71 -7.74
CA GLY A 255 -9.26 -11.94 -7.24
C GLY A 255 -9.03 -11.93 -5.74
N ALA A 256 -8.52 -10.81 -5.20
CA ALA A 256 -8.31 -10.61 -3.76
C ALA A 256 -9.64 -10.67 -3.00
N VAL A 257 -10.64 -9.91 -3.43
CA VAL A 257 -11.97 -9.90 -2.80
C VAL A 257 -12.58 -11.30 -2.77
N LYS A 258 -12.55 -12.00 -3.91
CA LYS A 258 -13.09 -13.37 -4.01
C LYS A 258 -12.36 -14.36 -3.11
N LEU A 259 -11.02 -14.33 -3.11
CA LEU A 259 -10.21 -15.26 -2.32
C LEU A 259 -10.41 -15.06 -0.82
N ILE A 260 -10.29 -13.82 -0.34
CA ILE A 260 -10.39 -13.50 1.09
C ILE A 260 -11.80 -13.80 1.60
N THR A 261 -12.86 -13.44 0.85
CA THR A 261 -14.24 -13.80 1.18
C THR A 261 -14.40 -15.32 1.35
N ALA A 262 -13.92 -16.09 0.38
CA ALA A 262 -14.03 -17.55 0.43
C ALA A 262 -13.22 -18.18 1.56
N MET A 263 -12.07 -17.61 1.91
CA MET A 263 -11.28 -18.07 3.06
C MET A 263 -12.02 -17.83 4.37
N ILE A 264 -12.65 -16.67 4.55
CA ILE A 264 -13.48 -16.35 5.72
C ILE A 264 -14.62 -17.36 5.87
N GLU A 265 -15.34 -17.64 4.79
CA GLU A 265 -16.46 -18.60 4.78
C GLU A 265 -16.03 -20.05 5.12
N LYS A 266 -14.79 -20.44 4.79
CA LYS A 266 -14.24 -21.78 5.00
C LYS A 266 -13.43 -21.93 6.30
N LEU A 267 -13.14 -20.83 6.99
CA LEU A 267 -12.31 -20.81 8.20
C LEU A 267 -13.19 -21.01 9.43
N ASP A 268 -13.54 -22.25 9.74
CA ASP A 268 -14.26 -22.65 10.94
C ASP A 268 -13.30 -23.05 12.08
N ALA A 269 -13.83 -23.29 13.28
CA ALA A 269 -13.06 -23.71 14.44
C ALA A 269 -12.23 -24.99 14.18
N LYS A 270 -12.75 -25.94 13.39
CA LYS A 270 -12.02 -27.16 13.02
C LYS A 270 -10.84 -26.83 12.12
N LYS A 271 -11.05 -25.98 11.13
CA LYS A 271 -9.98 -25.51 10.24
C LYS A 271 -8.91 -24.75 11.03
N TYR A 272 -9.30 -23.84 11.90
CA TYR A 272 -8.36 -23.14 12.79
C TYR A 272 -7.47 -24.10 13.58
N GLN A 273 -8.07 -25.12 14.22
CA GLN A 273 -7.31 -26.13 14.97
C GLN A 273 -6.35 -26.96 14.08
N GLN A 274 -6.69 -27.15 12.80
CA GLN A 274 -5.77 -27.79 11.84
C GLN A 274 -4.58 -26.88 11.50
N LEU A 275 -4.84 -25.57 11.32
CA LEU A 275 -3.79 -24.59 11.01
C LEU A 275 -2.79 -24.38 12.14
N LEU A 276 -3.22 -24.55 13.39
CA LEU A 276 -2.33 -24.50 14.58
C LEU A 276 -1.35 -25.69 14.67
N LYS A 277 -1.66 -26.81 14.03
CA LYS A 277 -0.84 -28.02 14.11
C LYS A 277 0.22 -28.12 13.02
N GLY A 278 0.19 -27.20 12.09
CA GLY A 278 1.14 -27.10 11.03
C GLY A 278 1.41 -27.07 9.93
#